data_508bdfb975c969a7c81642b1e05138ea
#
_entry.id   508bdfb975c969a7c81642b1e05138ea
#
_cell.length_a   1.000
_cell.length_b   1.000
_cell.length_c   1.000
_cell.angle_alpha   90.00
_cell.angle_beta   90.00
_cell.angle_gamma   90.00
#
_symmetry.space_group_name_H-M   'P 1'
#
loop_
_entity.id
_entity.type
_entity.pdbx_description
1 polymer ?
#
loop_
_entity_poly.entity_id
_entity_poly.type
_entity_poly.pdbx_seq_one_letter_code
_entity_poly.pdbx_strand_id
1 'polypeptide(L)'
;MKKDILSRYDKNEKDEIIIKISTSKFENLYNHFDMSSTFLKKDLNQQLVDYIIESVSEISNEKFILKFYFEEKIAQNDISKIKTSVNNYFTYLEELEKKKMSEQVKNSLIFMLIGAFFITLSILSEENEELIQRIISEGLMVAGWVSMWEAMATILIKWL
;
A
#
# COMPACT_ATOMS: atom_id res chain seq x y z
N MET A 1 14.22 -19.53 10.28
CA MET A 1 12.87 -19.16 9.85
C MET A 1 12.80 -18.66 8.39
N LYS A 2 13.61 -17.69 7.92
CA LYS A 2 13.57 -17.23 6.50
C LYS A 2 13.88 -18.35 5.46
N LYS A 3 14.80 -19.27 5.74
CA LYS A 3 15.16 -20.39 4.84
C LYS A 3 14.02 -21.41 4.64
N ASP A 4 13.11 -21.51 5.59
CA ASP A 4 12.03 -22.48 5.59
C ASP A 4 10.85 -22.03 4.68
N ILE A 5 10.54 -20.73 4.66
CA ILE A 5 9.48 -20.16 3.82
C ILE A 5 9.86 -20.22 2.34
N LEU A 6 11.11 -19.91 2.01
CA LEU A 6 11.59 -19.94 0.63
C LEU A 6 11.63 -21.35 0.03
N SER A 7 11.67 -22.41 0.86
CA SER A 7 11.63 -23.80 0.40
C SER A 7 10.28 -24.19 -0.22
N ARG A 8 9.21 -23.41 -0.02
CA ARG A 8 7.89 -23.61 -0.67
C ARG A 8 7.90 -23.30 -2.16
N TYR A 9 8.86 -22.50 -2.58
CA TYR A 9 8.91 -21.99 -3.96
C TYR A 9 9.98 -22.69 -4.77
N ASP A 10 9.65 -23.03 -6.01
CA ASP A 10 10.64 -23.49 -6.95
C ASP A 10 11.51 -22.33 -7.44
N LYS A 11 12.72 -22.64 -7.88
CA LYS A 11 13.63 -21.69 -8.50
C LYS A 11 13.89 -22.07 -9.94
N ASN A 12 14.14 -21.09 -10.78
CA ASN A 12 14.59 -21.30 -12.14
C ASN A 12 16.14 -21.42 -12.19
N GLU A 13 16.70 -21.65 -13.37
CA GLU A 13 18.15 -21.75 -13.62
C GLU A 13 18.92 -20.47 -13.25
N LYS A 14 18.25 -19.32 -13.13
CA LYS A 14 18.82 -18.03 -12.77
C LYS A 14 18.66 -17.71 -11.27
N ASP A 15 18.27 -18.70 -10.45
CA ASP A 15 18.00 -18.56 -9.02
C ASP A 15 16.83 -17.62 -8.70
N GLU A 16 15.95 -17.32 -9.68
CA GLU A 16 14.74 -16.51 -9.46
C GLU A 16 13.60 -17.41 -8.96
N ILE A 17 12.85 -16.91 -8.00
CA ILE A 17 11.71 -17.62 -7.40
C ILE A 17 10.54 -17.66 -8.38
N ILE A 18 9.89 -18.83 -8.49
CA ILE A 18 8.74 -19.03 -9.36
C ILE A 18 7.47 -18.99 -8.52
N ILE A 19 6.67 -17.93 -8.67
CA ILE A 19 5.30 -17.87 -8.14
C ILE A 19 4.37 -18.48 -9.20
N LYS A 20 3.80 -19.65 -8.88
CA LYS A 20 2.94 -20.40 -9.79
C LYS A 20 1.49 -19.98 -9.61
N ILE A 21 0.83 -19.66 -10.70
CA ILE A 21 -0.58 -19.30 -10.77
C ILE A 21 -1.27 -20.28 -11.71
N SER A 22 -2.21 -21.06 -11.22
CA SER A 22 -2.93 -22.06 -12.01
C SER A 22 -4.41 -21.72 -12.06
N THR A 23 -4.98 -21.69 -13.26
CA THR A 23 -6.40 -21.42 -13.47
C THR A 23 -6.90 -22.17 -14.70
N SER A 24 -8.21 -22.49 -14.74
CA SER A 24 -8.79 -23.19 -15.88
C SER A 24 -8.83 -22.32 -17.14
N LYS A 25 -9.26 -21.07 -17.00
CA LYS A 25 -9.42 -20.12 -18.10
C LYS A 25 -8.71 -18.81 -17.84
N PHE A 26 -8.28 -18.13 -18.90
CA PHE A 26 -7.60 -16.85 -18.74
C PHE A 26 -8.54 -15.73 -18.30
N GLU A 27 -9.85 -15.83 -18.58
CA GLU A 27 -10.86 -14.87 -18.13
C GLU A 27 -10.95 -14.81 -16.60
N ASN A 28 -10.64 -15.91 -15.89
CA ASN A 28 -10.65 -15.97 -14.43
C ASN A 28 -9.58 -15.08 -13.77
N LEU A 29 -8.60 -14.62 -14.55
CA LEU A 29 -7.61 -13.65 -14.08
C LEU A 29 -8.23 -12.28 -13.81
N TYR A 30 -9.40 -11.98 -14.37
CA TYR A 30 -10.01 -10.66 -14.38
C TYR A 30 -11.22 -10.58 -13.46
N ASN A 31 -11.53 -9.35 -13.04
CA ASN A 31 -12.71 -9.07 -12.25
C ASN A 31 -13.99 -9.29 -13.09
N HIS A 32 -14.92 -10.05 -12.56
CA HIS A 32 -16.19 -10.34 -13.24
C HIS A 32 -17.04 -9.09 -13.49
N PHE A 33 -16.90 -8.05 -12.69
CA PHE A 33 -17.64 -6.79 -12.88
C PHE A 33 -17.01 -5.87 -13.92
N ASP A 34 -15.80 -6.19 -14.39
CA ASP A 34 -15.07 -5.38 -15.38
C ASP A 34 -14.92 -6.10 -16.73
N MET A 35 -15.90 -6.88 -17.13
CA MET A 35 -15.85 -7.67 -18.37
C MET A 35 -15.81 -6.82 -19.64
N SER A 36 -16.40 -5.61 -19.61
CA SER A 36 -16.51 -4.71 -20.76
C SER A 36 -15.26 -3.88 -21.05
N SER A 37 -14.34 -3.77 -20.09
CA SER A 37 -13.12 -3.00 -20.25
C SER A 37 -12.14 -3.62 -21.24
N THR A 38 -11.35 -2.78 -21.88
CA THR A 38 -10.24 -3.24 -22.73
C THR A 38 -9.14 -3.91 -21.88
N PHE A 39 -8.42 -4.87 -22.43
CA PHE A 39 -7.36 -5.59 -21.72
C PHE A 39 -6.28 -4.66 -21.11
N LEU A 40 -6.08 -3.48 -21.67
CA LEU A 40 -5.12 -2.51 -21.15
C LEU A 40 -5.53 -1.87 -19.82
N LYS A 41 -6.84 -1.86 -19.54
CA LYS A 41 -7.44 -1.19 -18.36
C LYS A 41 -8.23 -2.15 -17.48
N LYS A 42 -8.23 -3.44 -17.83
CA LYS A 42 -9.04 -4.45 -17.18
C LYS A 42 -8.52 -4.75 -15.78
N ASP A 43 -9.41 -4.70 -14.80
CA ASP A 43 -9.09 -5.04 -13.43
C ASP A 43 -8.83 -6.53 -13.27
N LEU A 44 -7.80 -6.87 -12.50
CA LEU A 44 -7.53 -8.26 -12.11
C LEU A 44 -8.49 -8.71 -11.01
N ASN A 45 -8.69 -10.02 -10.94
CA ASN A 45 -9.41 -10.64 -9.84
C ASN A 45 -8.71 -10.35 -8.51
N GLN A 46 -9.45 -9.86 -7.50
CA GLN A 46 -8.89 -9.48 -6.23
C GLN A 46 -8.15 -10.63 -5.52
N GLN A 47 -8.70 -11.86 -5.58
CA GLN A 47 -8.06 -13.03 -4.98
C GLN A 47 -6.70 -13.34 -5.63
N LEU A 48 -6.59 -13.15 -6.94
CA LEU A 48 -5.32 -13.28 -7.64
C LEU A 48 -4.32 -12.20 -7.19
N VAL A 49 -4.78 -10.97 -7.07
CA VAL A 49 -3.94 -9.84 -6.62
C VAL A 49 -3.43 -10.09 -5.21
N ASP A 50 -4.32 -10.48 -4.28
CA ASP A 50 -3.96 -10.78 -2.89
C ASP A 50 -2.95 -11.94 -2.83
N TYR A 51 -3.18 -13.01 -3.57
CA TYR A 51 -2.26 -14.15 -3.65
C TYR A 51 -0.86 -13.74 -4.13
N ILE A 52 -0.78 -12.89 -5.16
CA ILE A 52 0.51 -12.40 -5.66
C ILE A 52 1.21 -11.53 -4.62
N ILE A 53 0.48 -10.59 -4.00
CA ILE A 53 1.03 -9.67 -2.98
C ILE A 53 1.53 -10.46 -1.77
N GLU A 54 0.76 -11.43 -1.26
CA GLU A 54 1.16 -12.28 -0.16
C GLU A 54 2.42 -13.09 -0.50
N SER A 55 2.44 -13.72 -1.68
CA SER A 55 3.60 -14.48 -2.15
C SER A 55 4.86 -13.61 -2.27
N VAL A 56 4.72 -12.40 -2.82
CA VAL A 56 5.84 -11.44 -2.93
C VAL A 56 6.31 -10.98 -1.54
N SER A 57 5.40 -10.78 -0.61
CA SER A 57 5.73 -10.44 0.79
C SER A 57 6.53 -11.54 1.48
N GLU A 58 6.18 -12.82 1.26
CA GLU A 58 6.89 -13.98 1.81
C GLU A 58 8.34 -14.07 1.29
N ILE A 59 8.55 -13.79 0.01
CA ILE A 59 9.88 -13.88 -0.62
C ILE A 59 10.76 -12.65 -0.38
N SER A 60 10.17 -11.55 0.13
CA SER A 60 10.90 -10.32 0.47
C SER A 60 11.61 -9.69 -0.75
N ASN A 61 12.94 -9.55 -0.70
CA ASN A 61 13.74 -8.86 -1.71
C ASN A 61 14.32 -9.79 -2.79
N GLU A 62 13.89 -11.06 -2.84
CA GLU A 62 14.38 -12.00 -3.84
C GLU A 62 13.78 -11.69 -5.21
N LYS A 63 14.53 -12.00 -6.29
CA LYS A 63 14.01 -11.88 -7.63
C LYS A 63 12.99 -12.97 -7.91
N PHE A 64 11.89 -12.64 -8.55
CA PHE A 64 10.83 -13.60 -8.86
C PHE A 64 10.28 -13.44 -10.26
N ILE A 65 9.63 -14.51 -10.73
CA ILE A 65 8.83 -14.54 -11.95
C ILE A 65 7.43 -15.08 -11.64
N LEU A 66 6.41 -14.53 -12.29
CA LEU A 66 5.05 -15.07 -12.26
C LEU A 66 4.91 -16.07 -13.41
N LYS A 67 4.53 -17.31 -13.09
CA LYS A 67 4.32 -18.36 -14.07
C LYS A 67 2.87 -18.80 -14.07
N PHE A 68 2.17 -18.49 -15.17
CA PHE A 68 0.77 -18.83 -15.35
C PHE A 68 0.61 -20.18 -16.04
N TYR A 69 -0.25 -21.02 -15.49
CA TYR A 69 -0.67 -22.29 -16.03
C TYR A 69 -2.16 -22.25 -16.31
N PHE A 70 -2.54 -22.69 -17.51
CA PHE A 70 -3.93 -22.73 -17.95
C PHE A 70 -4.26 -24.13 -18.41
N GLU A 71 -5.48 -24.61 -18.07
CA GLU A 71 -5.96 -25.91 -18.56
C GLU A 71 -6.35 -25.83 -20.05
N GLU A 72 -6.92 -24.69 -20.46
CA GLU A 72 -7.27 -24.44 -21.85
C GLU A 72 -6.09 -23.90 -22.66
N LYS A 73 -6.04 -24.26 -23.94
CA LYS A 73 -5.02 -23.71 -24.86
C LYS A 73 -5.27 -22.22 -25.09
N ILE A 74 -4.27 -21.42 -24.85
CA ILE A 74 -4.32 -19.97 -25.05
C ILE A 74 -3.67 -19.61 -26.37
N ALA A 75 -4.29 -18.69 -27.11
CA ALA A 75 -3.71 -18.13 -28.33
C ALA A 75 -2.50 -17.25 -27.98
N GLN A 76 -1.50 -17.25 -28.87
CA GLN A 76 -0.27 -16.46 -28.67
C GLN A 76 -0.56 -14.96 -28.46
N ASN A 77 -1.59 -14.44 -29.12
CA ASN A 77 -2.02 -13.05 -28.96
C ASN A 77 -2.58 -12.76 -27.53
N ASP A 78 -3.19 -13.73 -26.89
CA ASP A 78 -3.76 -13.54 -25.54
C ASP A 78 -2.68 -13.59 -24.46
N ILE A 79 -1.58 -14.32 -24.69
CA ILE A 79 -0.40 -14.30 -23.80
C ILE A 79 0.17 -12.89 -23.68
N SER A 80 0.30 -12.18 -24.80
CA SER A 80 0.81 -10.80 -24.80
C SER A 80 -0.17 -9.85 -24.09
N LYS A 81 -1.48 -10.02 -24.26
CA LYS A 81 -2.51 -9.24 -23.58
C LYS A 81 -2.49 -9.47 -22.06
N ILE A 82 -2.37 -10.73 -21.62
CA ILE A 82 -2.27 -11.08 -20.19
C ILE A 82 -1.05 -10.39 -19.58
N LYS A 83 0.13 -10.53 -20.22
CA LYS A 83 1.35 -9.90 -19.72
C LYS A 83 1.20 -8.38 -19.58
N THR A 84 0.61 -7.74 -20.58
CA THR A 84 0.41 -6.28 -20.57
C THR A 84 -0.61 -5.87 -19.53
N SER A 85 -1.76 -6.56 -19.40
CA SER A 85 -2.79 -6.22 -18.42
C SER A 85 -2.31 -6.40 -16.99
N VAL A 86 -1.59 -7.49 -16.68
CA VAL A 86 -1.01 -7.73 -15.36
C VAL A 86 -0.02 -6.63 -15.01
N ASN A 87 0.89 -6.29 -15.93
CA ASN A 87 1.87 -5.22 -15.69
C ASN A 87 1.18 -3.86 -15.47
N ASN A 88 0.21 -3.52 -16.31
CA ASN A 88 -0.51 -2.24 -16.19
C ASN A 88 -1.29 -2.15 -14.88
N TYR A 89 -1.92 -3.24 -14.46
CA TYR A 89 -2.67 -3.28 -13.21
C TYR A 89 -1.78 -3.06 -12.00
N PHE A 90 -0.62 -3.73 -11.92
CA PHE A 90 0.32 -3.51 -10.82
C PHE A 90 0.97 -2.13 -10.86
N THR A 91 1.23 -1.57 -12.05
CA THR A 91 1.68 -0.17 -12.19
C THR A 91 0.61 0.80 -11.68
N TYR A 92 -0.65 0.57 -12.02
CA TYR A 92 -1.78 1.35 -11.49
C TYR A 92 -1.89 1.27 -9.96
N LEU A 93 -1.76 0.06 -9.39
CA LEU A 93 -1.77 -0.11 -7.93
C LEU A 93 -0.61 0.64 -7.26
N GLU A 94 0.58 0.59 -7.85
CA GLU A 94 1.74 1.33 -7.34
C GLU A 94 1.48 2.85 -7.33
N GLU A 95 0.91 3.40 -8.42
CA GLU A 95 0.55 4.81 -8.49
C GLU A 95 -0.53 5.18 -7.45
N LEU A 96 -1.51 4.31 -7.26
CA LEU A 96 -2.58 4.51 -6.26
C LEU A 96 -2.02 4.52 -4.84
N GLU A 97 -1.13 3.60 -4.50
CA GLU A 97 -0.48 3.56 -3.19
C GLU A 97 0.45 4.77 -2.96
N LYS A 98 1.20 5.20 -3.97
CA LYS A 98 2.00 6.43 -3.90
C LYS A 98 1.12 7.66 -3.64
N LYS A 99 -0.04 7.75 -4.30
CA LYS A 99 -1.00 8.85 -4.08
C LYS A 99 -1.53 8.83 -2.65
N LYS A 100 -1.99 7.68 -2.16
CA LYS A 100 -2.46 7.53 -0.76
C LYS A 100 -1.36 7.95 0.24
N MET A 101 -0.14 7.49 0.03
CA MET A 101 0.99 7.85 0.88
C MET A 101 1.27 9.35 0.88
N SER A 102 1.23 9.99 -0.28
CA SER A 102 1.38 11.46 -0.40
C SER A 102 0.28 12.21 0.34
N GLU A 103 -0.99 11.80 0.21
CA GLU A 103 -2.12 12.40 0.93
C GLU A 103 -1.96 12.25 2.46
N GLN A 104 -1.46 11.12 2.92
CA GLN A 104 -1.25 10.88 4.35
C GLN A 104 -0.11 11.73 4.92
N VAL A 105 1.01 11.85 4.18
CA VAL A 105 2.11 12.76 4.58
C VAL A 105 1.63 14.20 4.64
N LYS A 106 0.82 14.63 3.67
CA LYS A 106 0.21 15.96 3.67
C LYS A 106 -0.69 16.18 4.88
N ASN A 107 -1.55 15.23 5.22
CA ASN A 107 -2.41 15.32 6.40
C ASN A 107 -1.60 15.37 7.70
N SER A 108 -0.56 14.54 7.83
CA SER A 108 0.35 14.58 8.98
C SER A 108 1.03 15.94 9.13
N LEU A 109 1.45 16.56 8.03
CA LEU A 109 2.04 17.90 8.06
C LEU A 109 1.03 18.95 8.55
N ILE A 110 -0.23 18.85 8.13
CA ILE A 110 -1.30 19.74 8.60
C ILE A 110 -1.51 19.58 10.12
N PHE A 111 -1.58 18.35 10.63
CA PHE A 111 -1.69 18.11 12.08
C PHE A 111 -0.49 18.64 12.86
N MET A 112 0.72 18.52 12.30
CA MET A 112 1.93 19.09 12.91
C MET A 112 1.85 20.62 13.01
N LEU A 113 1.38 21.29 11.97
CA LEU A 113 1.19 22.76 11.97
C LEU A 113 0.12 23.19 12.97
N ILE A 114 -1.00 22.47 13.06
CA ILE A 114 -2.07 22.70 14.02
C ILE A 114 -1.52 22.54 15.47
N GLY A 115 -0.77 21.47 15.71
CA GLY A 115 -0.13 21.22 17.00
C GLY A 115 0.81 22.34 17.41
N ALA A 116 1.71 22.76 16.50
CA ALA A 116 2.63 23.87 16.73
C ALA A 116 1.87 25.18 17.01
N PHE A 117 0.77 25.44 16.30
CA PHE A 117 -0.07 26.62 16.52
C PHE A 117 -0.67 26.62 17.94
N PHE A 118 -1.26 25.50 18.39
CA PHE A 118 -1.83 25.41 19.72
C PHE A 118 -0.79 25.55 20.84
N ILE A 119 0.40 24.95 20.67
CA ILE A 119 1.51 25.10 21.63
C ILE A 119 1.95 26.56 21.70
N THR A 120 2.07 27.24 20.55
CA THR A 120 2.45 28.65 20.52
C THR A 120 1.39 29.51 21.22
N LEU A 121 0.10 29.28 20.97
CA LEU A 121 -0.97 29.99 21.67
C LEU A 121 -0.96 29.74 23.18
N SER A 122 -0.68 28.50 23.60
CA SER A 122 -0.54 28.18 25.02
C SER A 122 0.54 29.01 25.68
N ILE A 123 1.75 29.05 25.09
CA ILE A 123 2.90 29.81 25.63
C ILE A 123 2.57 31.31 25.71
N LEU A 124 1.93 31.88 24.68
CA LEU A 124 1.56 33.28 24.66
C LEU A 124 0.45 33.64 25.69
N SER A 125 -0.34 32.65 26.09
CA SER A 125 -1.42 32.83 27.07
C SER A 125 -0.96 32.68 28.52
N GLU A 126 0.28 32.24 28.76
CA GLU A 126 0.81 31.95 30.10
C GLU A 126 1.21 33.19 30.89
N GLU A 127 1.25 34.39 30.27
CA GLU A 127 1.67 35.65 30.92
C GLU A 127 0.67 36.20 31.96
N ASN A 128 -0.51 35.65 32.10
CA ASN A 128 -1.55 36.15 33.02
C ASN A 128 -1.81 35.15 34.14
N GLU A 129 -1.78 35.64 35.40
CA GLU A 129 -1.96 34.85 36.64
C GLU A 129 -3.40 34.41 36.91
N GLU A 130 -4.37 34.72 36.05
CA GLU A 130 -5.77 34.33 36.24
C GLU A 130 -5.97 32.84 36.08
N LEU A 131 -6.68 32.20 37.02
CA LEU A 131 -6.95 30.75 37.04
C LEU A 131 -7.56 30.25 35.71
N ILE A 132 -8.49 31.01 35.12
CA ILE A 132 -9.19 30.65 33.88
C ILE A 132 -8.21 30.62 32.70
N GLN A 133 -7.31 31.60 32.61
CA GLN A 133 -6.30 31.66 31.54
C GLN A 133 -5.29 30.52 31.63
N ARG A 134 -4.93 30.15 32.86
CA ARG A 134 -4.06 29.00 33.09
C ARG A 134 -4.69 27.69 32.64
N ILE A 135 -5.99 27.47 32.96
CA ILE A 135 -6.73 26.28 32.49
C ILE A 135 -6.81 26.25 30.96
N ILE A 136 -7.04 27.39 30.31
CA ILE A 136 -7.08 27.49 28.85
C ILE A 136 -5.69 27.18 28.25
N SER A 137 -4.63 27.76 28.80
CA SER A 137 -3.24 27.52 28.34
C SER A 137 -2.85 26.04 28.46
N GLU A 138 -3.14 25.41 29.61
CA GLU A 138 -2.90 23.98 29.79
C GLU A 138 -3.72 23.13 28.80
N GLY A 139 -4.97 23.48 28.54
CA GLY A 139 -5.81 22.82 27.53
C GLY A 139 -5.28 22.94 26.11
N LEU A 140 -4.80 24.13 25.74
CA LEU A 140 -4.15 24.37 24.44
C LEU A 140 -2.85 23.57 24.29
N MET A 141 -2.05 23.49 25.36
CA MET A 141 -0.82 22.69 25.38
C MET A 141 -1.13 21.21 25.12
N VAL A 142 -2.12 20.66 25.81
CA VAL A 142 -2.54 19.27 25.61
C VAL A 142 -3.05 19.03 24.18
N ALA A 143 -3.90 19.93 23.68
CA ALA A 143 -4.41 19.83 22.29
C ALA A 143 -3.26 19.87 21.25
N GLY A 144 -2.27 20.71 21.47
CA GLY A 144 -1.08 20.77 20.63
C GLY A 144 -0.28 19.48 20.63
N TRP A 145 0.00 18.92 21.81
CA TRP A 145 0.69 17.65 21.94
C TRP A 145 -0.06 16.48 21.30
N VAL A 146 -1.37 16.40 21.50
CA VAL A 146 -2.20 15.35 20.85
C VAL A 146 -2.13 15.45 19.33
N SER A 147 -2.22 16.66 18.78
CA SER A 147 -2.13 16.88 17.33
C SER A 147 -0.75 16.50 16.78
N MET A 148 0.34 16.83 17.47
CA MET A 148 1.69 16.44 17.07
C MET A 148 1.92 14.94 17.19
N TRP A 149 1.37 14.30 18.23
CA TRP A 149 1.45 12.85 18.39
C TRP A 149 0.74 12.10 17.25
N GLU A 150 -0.44 12.56 16.86
CA GLU A 150 -1.19 11.99 15.74
C GLU A 150 -0.41 12.12 14.42
N ALA A 151 0.22 13.27 14.19
CA ALA A 151 1.09 13.50 13.05
C ALA A 151 2.26 12.50 13.01
N MET A 152 2.97 12.34 14.13
CA MET A 152 4.10 11.40 14.25
C MET A 152 3.63 9.95 14.12
N ALA A 153 2.56 9.56 14.78
CA ALA A 153 2.02 8.22 14.71
C ALA A 153 1.66 7.83 13.27
N THR A 154 1.03 8.75 12.52
CA THR A 154 0.68 8.52 11.12
C THR A 154 1.92 8.29 10.26
N ILE A 155 3.00 9.03 10.47
CA ILE A 155 4.26 8.85 9.72
C ILE A 155 4.93 7.53 10.13
N LEU A 156 5.08 7.26 11.42
CA LEU A 156 5.79 6.08 11.94
C LEU A 156 5.12 4.76 11.56
N ILE A 157 3.78 4.68 11.70
CA ILE A 157 3.03 3.44 11.40
C ILE A 157 3.08 3.08 9.92
N LYS A 158 3.28 4.05 9.03
CA LYS A 158 3.27 3.84 7.57
C LYS A 158 4.65 3.68 6.95
N TRP A 159 5.71 3.98 7.72
CA TRP A 159 7.09 3.71 7.32
C TRP A 159 7.60 2.36 7.83
N LEU A 160 6.89 1.74 8.75
CA LEU A 160 7.13 0.37 9.24
C LEU A 160 6.35 -0.66 8.43
#